data_e5dc322e5404ce89e414c8c228e4dbd0
#
_entry.id   e5dc322e5404ce89e414c8c228e4dbd0
#
_cell.length_a   1.000
_cell.length_b   1.000
_cell.length_c   1.000
_cell.angle_alpha   90.00
_cell.angle_beta   90.00
_cell.angle_gamma   90.00
#
_symmetry.space_group_name_H-M   'P 1'
#
loop_
_entity.id
_entity.type
_entity.pdbx_description
1 polymer ?
#
loop_
_entity_poly.entity_id
_entity_poly.type
_entity_poly.pdbx_seq_one_letter_code
_entity_poly.pdbx_strand_id
1 'polypeptide(L)'
;MKMAKHKIALIPGDGIGKEVVPEGVRVLEAAARRFNFELEFTDFDWSCDRLAKTGKMMPDDGMEQLKAFESIFLGAVGWPGVPDHVSLWGLLIPIRRDFDEYVNLRPVRLFEGVPSPLANRKPGDIDFWVVRENTEGEYSSIGGRMFQGTDDEMAIQQSIFTRKGVDRILKFAFDFASTTKKKHVTSATKSNGIIHTMPFWDERFDEMRKKYPDIRADQYHIDILTAHFVRNPDWFDVVVGSNLFGDILSDLGPALTGSIGVAPSGNINPERKYPSMFEPVHGSAPDIAGKGIANPIGQIWSGAMMVRHLGYPEAAEAIERAIAASLVEGGPRTKDLGGNGDTKTVGAAIAELVKTV
;
A
#
# COMPACT_ATOMS: atom_id res chain seq x y z
N MET A 1 33.03 -10.80 0.99
CA MET A 1 32.33 -9.58 1.45
C MET A 1 31.44 -9.98 2.62
N LYS A 2 31.33 -9.13 3.66
CA LYS A 2 30.37 -9.38 4.74
C LYS A 2 28.96 -9.21 4.17
N MET A 3 28.08 -10.19 4.40
CA MET A 3 26.69 -10.14 3.96
C MET A 3 26.02 -8.91 4.58
N ALA A 4 25.26 -8.13 3.77
CA ALA A 4 24.55 -6.98 4.29
C ALA A 4 23.38 -7.47 5.16
N LYS A 5 23.19 -6.83 6.31
CA LYS A 5 22.17 -7.19 7.30
C LYS A 5 21.26 -6.01 7.53
N HIS A 6 19.95 -6.23 7.41
CA HIS A 6 18.91 -5.21 7.56
C HIS A 6 18.00 -5.55 8.73
N LYS A 7 17.76 -4.57 9.59
CA LYS A 7 16.84 -4.72 10.73
C LYS A 7 15.41 -4.34 10.31
N ILE A 8 14.48 -5.25 10.52
CA ILE A 8 13.07 -5.10 10.14
C ILE A 8 12.19 -5.21 11.38
N ALA A 9 11.38 -4.18 11.64
CA ALA A 9 10.33 -4.25 12.64
C ALA A 9 9.15 -5.05 12.09
N LEU A 10 8.77 -6.13 12.74
CA LEU A 10 7.68 -6.99 12.35
C LEU A 10 6.46 -6.72 13.24
N ILE A 11 5.37 -6.26 12.65
CA ILE A 11 4.12 -5.95 13.34
C ILE A 11 2.99 -6.76 12.70
N PRO A 12 2.72 -7.99 13.15
CA PRO A 12 1.63 -8.80 12.58
C PRO A 12 0.25 -8.13 12.74
N GLY A 13 0.04 -7.39 13.84
CA GLY A 13 -1.19 -6.67 14.12
C GLY A 13 -2.35 -7.59 14.46
N ASP A 14 -3.49 -7.42 13.77
CA ASP A 14 -4.76 -8.05 14.08
C ASP A 14 -5.20 -9.05 13.00
N GLY A 15 -6.14 -9.93 13.37
CA GLY A 15 -6.86 -10.81 12.46
C GLY A 15 -5.95 -11.64 11.56
N ILE A 16 -6.21 -11.57 10.24
CA ILE A 16 -5.44 -12.31 9.24
C ILE A 16 -3.98 -11.86 9.13
N GLY A 17 -3.62 -10.67 9.65
CA GLY A 17 -2.22 -10.25 9.71
C GLY A 17 -1.32 -11.27 10.39
N LYS A 18 -1.83 -11.92 11.44
CA LYS A 18 -1.12 -13.01 12.17
C LYS A 18 -0.91 -14.27 11.34
N GLU A 19 -1.65 -14.43 10.24
CA GLU A 19 -1.57 -15.59 9.32
C GLU A 19 -0.72 -15.27 8.09
N VAL A 20 -0.87 -14.08 7.49
CA VAL A 20 -0.20 -13.72 6.24
C VAL A 20 1.25 -13.24 6.44
N VAL A 21 1.55 -12.59 7.59
CA VAL A 21 2.91 -12.11 7.90
C VAL A 21 3.93 -13.26 7.97
N PRO A 22 3.69 -14.38 8.64
CA PRO A 22 4.62 -15.52 8.63
C PRO A 22 4.93 -16.03 7.21
N GLU A 23 3.96 -16.01 6.31
CA GLU A 23 4.18 -16.44 4.91
C GLU A 23 4.98 -15.38 4.12
N GLY A 24 4.75 -14.09 4.38
CA GLY A 24 5.60 -13.02 3.87
C GLY A 24 7.05 -13.18 4.31
N VAL A 25 7.30 -13.42 5.59
CA VAL A 25 8.64 -13.68 6.15
C VAL A 25 9.28 -14.90 5.50
N ARG A 26 8.55 -16.01 5.35
CA ARG A 26 9.04 -17.23 4.68
C ARG A 26 9.58 -16.95 3.27
N VAL A 27 8.85 -16.17 2.48
CA VAL A 27 9.26 -15.80 1.11
C VAL A 27 10.45 -14.85 1.13
N LEU A 28 10.45 -13.86 2.01
CA LEU A 28 11.56 -12.93 2.19
C LEU A 28 12.86 -13.64 2.59
N GLU A 29 12.81 -14.62 3.49
CA GLU A 29 13.97 -15.43 3.85
C GLU A 29 14.48 -16.29 2.69
N ALA A 30 13.58 -16.83 1.85
CA ALA A 30 13.98 -17.58 0.65
C ALA A 30 14.71 -16.66 -0.35
N ALA A 31 14.20 -15.45 -0.57
CA ALA A 31 14.83 -14.43 -1.40
C ALA A 31 16.18 -13.97 -0.81
N ALA A 32 16.23 -13.71 0.49
CA ALA A 32 17.45 -13.27 1.18
C ALA A 32 18.59 -14.30 1.01
N ARG A 33 18.29 -15.60 1.18
CA ARG A 33 19.25 -16.69 0.94
C ARG A 33 19.74 -16.74 -0.51
N ARG A 34 18.85 -16.57 -1.50
CA ARG A 34 19.20 -16.61 -2.92
C ARG A 34 20.08 -15.42 -3.34
N PHE A 35 19.75 -14.23 -2.84
CA PHE A 35 20.41 -12.98 -3.25
C PHE A 35 21.47 -12.48 -2.26
N ASN A 36 21.86 -13.32 -1.28
CA ASN A 36 22.98 -13.11 -0.38
C ASN A 36 22.91 -11.83 0.47
N PHE A 37 21.76 -11.63 1.14
CA PHE A 37 21.57 -10.63 2.20
C PHE A 37 20.86 -11.24 3.40
N GLU A 38 20.83 -10.55 4.54
CA GLU A 38 20.21 -11.01 5.78
C GLU A 38 19.13 -10.02 6.23
N LEU A 39 17.98 -10.54 6.63
CA LEU A 39 16.91 -9.79 7.29
C LEU A 39 16.81 -10.23 8.75
N GLU A 40 17.00 -9.30 9.67
CA GLU A 40 16.82 -9.51 11.11
C GLU A 40 15.48 -8.96 11.53
N PHE A 41 14.52 -9.85 11.79
CA PHE A 41 13.18 -9.49 12.22
C PHE A 41 13.11 -9.35 13.75
N THR A 42 12.42 -8.30 14.20
CA THR A 42 12.05 -8.10 15.60
C THR A 42 10.55 -7.95 15.70
N ASP A 43 9.91 -8.83 16.47
CA ASP A 43 8.45 -8.87 16.63
C ASP A 43 7.97 -7.80 17.62
N PHE A 44 6.87 -7.14 17.24
CA PHE A 44 6.11 -6.20 18.07
C PHE A 44 4.67 -6.66 18.20
N ASP A 45 4.15 -6.71 19.44
CA ASP A 45 2.78 -7.12 19.77
C ASP A 45 1.73 -6.02 19.60
N TRP A 46 2.03 -5.00 18.77
CA TRP A 46 1.20 -3.81 18.61
C TRP A 46 -0.04 -4.11 17.79
N SER A 47 -1.20 -3.95 18.45
CA SER A 47 -2.46 -4.45 17.93
C SER A 47 -3.65 -3.98 18.76
N CYS A 48 -4.87 -4.26 18.33
CA CYS A 48 -6.08 -4.11 19.14
C CYS A 48 -6.08 -5.03 20.37
N ASP A 49 -5.45 -6.21 20.30
CA ASP A 49 -5.25 -7.08 21.48
C ASP A 49 -4.40 -6.40 22.55
N ARG A 50 -3.35 -5.67 22.13
CA ARG A 50 -2.53 -4.87 23.04
C ARG A 50 -3.35 -3.71 23.61
N LEU A 51 -4.12 -3.00 22.80
CA LEU A 51 -5.00 -1.92 23.24
C LEU A 51 -5.94 -2.40 24.35
N ALA A 52 -6.56 -3.56 24.17
CA ALA A 52 -7.47 -4.15 25.17
C ALA A 52 -6.77 -4.45 26.51
N LYS A 53 -5.49 -4.82 26.48
CA LYS A 53 -4.71 -5.18 27.68
C LYS A 53 -4.07 -3.97 28.37
N THR A 54 -3.62 -2.98 27.60
CA THR A 54 -2.75 -1.90 28.09
C THR A 54 -3.35 -0.51 27.94
N GLY A 55 -4.45 -0.36 27.19
CA GLY A 55 -5.07 0.91 26.84
C GLY A 55 -4.39 1.64 25.68
N LYS A 56 -3.38 1.03 25.03
CA LYS A 56 -2.62 1.66 23.92
C LYS A 56 -2.30 0.65 22.81
N MET A 57 -2.41 1.08 21.54
CA MET A 57 -2.06 0.28 20.37
C MET A 57 -0.55 -0.03 20.34
N MET A 58 0.29 0.94 20.71
CA MET A 58 1.75 0.84 20.89
C MET A 58 2.17 1.55 22.19
N PRO A 59 3.37 1.29 22.74
CA PRO A 59 3.87 2.02 23.91
C PRO A 59 4.18 3.48 23.60
N ASP A 60 4.32 4.33 24.63
CA ASP A 60 4.58 5.77 24.46
C ASP A 60 5.90 6.07 23.73
N ASP A 61 6.88 5.21 23.88
CA ASP A 61 8.18 5.28 23.20
C ASP A 61 8.23 4.47 21.90
N GLY A 62 7.09 3.97 21.42
CA GLY A 62 7.01 3.11 20.24
C GLY A 62 7.65 3.72 19.00
N MET A 63 7.41 4.99 18.75
CA MET A 63 8.04 5.70 17.63
C MET A 63 9.58 5.75 17.75
N GLU A 64 10.09 5.91 18.96
CA GLU A 64 11.54 5.89 19.20
C GLU A 64 12.13 4.49 19.00
N GLN A 65 11.42 3.45 19.44
CA GLN A 65 11.84 2.06 19.20
C GLN A 65 11.96 1.76 17.71
N LEU A 66 11.00 2.20 16.88
CA LEU A 66 11.00 1.95 15.44
C LEU A 66 12.15 2.63 14.68
N LYS A 67 12.71 3.73 15.18
CA LYS A 67 13.85 4.42 14.54
C LYS A 67 15.10 3.55 14.42
N ALA A 68 15.21 2.49 15.20
CA ALA A 68 16.34 1.55 15.14
C ALA A 68 16.29 0.59 13.96
N PHE A 69 15.21 0.60 13.17
CA PHE A 69 14.96 -0.30 12.06
C PHE A 69 15.07 0.43 10.72
N GLU A 70 15.37 -0.31 9.66
CA GLU A 70 15.44 0.22 8.30
C GLU A 70 14.09 0.18 7.59
N SER A 71 13.24 -0.77 7.97
CA SER A 71 11.88 -0.89 7.46
C SER A 71 10.95 -1.51 8.50
N ILE A 72 9.66 -1.28 8.31
CA ILE A 72 8.57 -1.86 9.09
C ILE A 72 7.78 -2.77 8.14
N PHE A 73 7.54 -4.01 8.57
CA PHE A 73 6.71 -4.97 7.85
C PHE A 73 5.47 -5.25 8.68
N LEU A 74 4.34 -4.68 8.25
CA LEU A 74 3.10 -4.68 8.99
C LEU A 74 2.08 -5.60 8.31
N GLY A 75 1.29 -6.33 9.11
CA GLY A 75 0.23 -7.19 8.61
C GLY A 75 -1.08 -6.43 8.43
N ALA A 76 -1.91 -6.38 9.45
CA ALA A 76 -3.20 -5.71 9.37
C ALA A 76 -3.58 -5.10 10.72
N VAL A 77 -4.42 -4.07 10.71
CA VAL A 77 -4.86 -3.38 11.93
C VAL A 77 -6.38 -3.21 11.92
N GLY A 78 -6.98 -3.39 13.10
CA GLY A 78 -8.40 -3.20 13.32
C GLY A 78 -9.09 -4.47 13.81
N TRP A 79 -10.01 -4.34 14.78
CA TRP A 79 -10.77 -5.46 15.33
C TRP A 79 -12.18 -5.02 15.73
N PRO A 80 -13.20 -5.88 15.56
CA PRO A 80 -14.57 -5.57 16.02
C PRO A 80 -14.59 -5.14 17.48
N GLY A 81 -15.28 -4.03 17.76
CA GLY A 81 -15.34 -3.42 19.08
C GLY A 81 -14.29 -2.33 19.35
N VAL A 82 -13.30 -2.18 18.50
CA VAL A 82 -12.38 -1.03 18.50
C VAL A 82 -12.77 -0.09 17.36
N PRO A 83 -13.15 1.17 17.62
CA PRO A 83 -13.47 2.11 16.56
C PRO A 83 -12.26 2.33 15.62
N ASP A 84 -12.48 2.38 14.31
CA ASP A 84 -11.41 2.50 13.31
C ASP A 84 -10.50 3.71 13.55
N HIS A 85 -11.07 4.84 13.97
CA HIS A 85 -10.26 6.01 14.30
C HIS A 85 -9.32 5.78 15.51
N VAL A 86 -9.64 4.87 16.42
CA VAL A 86 -8.78 4.54 17.57
C VAL A 86 -7.61 3.66 17.11
N SER A 87 -7.89 2.62 16.34
CA SER A 87 -6.85 1.71 15.83
C SER A 87 -5.92 2.39 14.84
N LEU A 88 -6.46 3.15 13.87
CA LEU A 88 -5.66 3.85 12.86
C LEU A 88 -4.82 4.98 13.46
N TRP A 89 -5.42 5.84 14.31
CA TRP A 89 -4.71 6.94 14.95
C TRP A 89 -3.83 6.50 16.11
N GLY A 90 -4.01 5.29 16.62
CA GLY A 90 -3.17 4.70 17.66
C GLY A 90 -1.91 4.03 17.14
N LEU A 91 -1.80 3.74 15.83
CA LEU A 91 -0.67 3.02 15.26
C LEU A 91 -0.27 3.52 13.87
N LEU A 92 -1.13 3.38 12.85
CA LEU A 92 -0.74 3.63 11.44
C LEU A 92 -0.47 5.10 11.14
N ILE A 93 -1.37 6.00 11.54
CA ILE A 93 -1.26 7.42 11.24
C ILE A 93 -0.04 8.07 11.89
N PRO A 94 0.29 7.81 13.17
CA PRO A 94 1.53 8.29 13.77
C PRO A 94 2.78 7.81 13.01
N ILE A 95 2.86 6.52 12.65
CA ILE A 95 4.01 5.99 11.90
C ILE A 95 4.18 6.73 10.58
N ARG A 96 3.12 6.83 9.78
CA ARG A 96 3.15 7.51 8.47
C ARG A 96 3.57 8.98 8.58
N ARG A 97 3.08 9.69 9.60
CA ARG A 97 3.34 11.14 9.77
C ARG A 97 4.70 11.42 10.38
N ASP A 98 5.04 10.79 11.49
CA ASP A 98 6.25 11.09 12.24
C ASP A 98 7.50 10.60 11.51
N PHE A 99 7.37 9.54 10.69
CA PHE A 99 8.42 9.08 9.78
C PHE A 99 8.36 9.71 8.39
N ASP A 100 7.48 10.70 8.21
CA ASP A 100 7.32 11.42 6.94
C ASP A 100 7.25 10.48 5.73
N GLU A 101 6.47 9.39 5.87
CA GLU A 101 6.20 8.40 4.82
C GLU A 101 5.18 8.99 3.83
N TYR A 102 5.54 10.09 3.18
CA TYR A 102 4.61 10.88 2.39
C TYR A 102 4.17 10.25 1.08
N VAL A 103 4.83 9.20 0.64
CA VAL A 103 4.43 8.42 -0.53
C VAL A 103 3.76 7.13 -0.09
N ASN A 104 2.48 6.94 -0.45
CA ASN A 104 1.88 5.62 -0.45
C ASN A 104 1.85 5.12 -1.89
N LEU A 105 2.62 4.05 -2.17
CA LEU A 105 2.80 3.47 -3.50
C LEU A 105 2.07 2.14 -3.58
N ARG A 106 1.16 1.98 -4.54
CA ARG A 106 0.34 0.78 -4.72
C ARG A 106 0.31 0.35 -6.19
N PRO A 107 0.90 -0.81 -6.56
CA PRO A 107 0.75 -1.38 -7.90
C PRO A 107 -0.65 -1.99 -8.10
N VAL A 108 -1.16 -1.87 -9.30
CA VAL A 108 -2.40 -2.50 -9.76
C VAL A 108 -2.05 -3.34 -10.98
N ARG A 109 -2.11 -4.67 -10.84
CA ARG A 109 -1.72 -5.59 -11.92
C ARG A 109 -2.67 -6.77 -12.02
N LEU A 110 -3.16 -7.03 -13.22
CA LEU A 110 -3.89 -8.25 -13.54
C LEU A 110 -2.89 -9.36 -13.89
N PHE A 111 -2.82 -10.36 -13.03
CA PHE A 111 -1.96 -11.54 -13.24
C PHE A 111 -2.62 -12.58 -14.16
N GLU A 112 -1.79 -13.36 -14.82
CA GLU A 112 -2.24 -14.55 -15.54
C GLU A 112 -2.87 -15.55 -14.56
N GLY A 113 -3.96 -16.19 -14.97
CA GLY A 113 -4.69 -17.14 -14.12
C GLY A 113 -5.65 -16.50 -13.11
N VAL A 114 -5.66 -15.17 -12.97
CA VAL A 114 -6.60 -14.46 -12.11
C VAL A 114 -7.74 -13.88 -12.95
N PRO A 115 -9.00 -14.25 -12.68
CA PRO A 115 -10.13 -13.71 -13.40
C PRO A 115 -10.38 -12.24 -13.01
N SER A 116 -10.37 -11.35 -14.00
CA SER A 116 -10.85 -9.98 -13.78
C SER A 116 -12.39 -9.95 -13.79
N PRO A 117 -13.04 -9.14 -12.94
CA PRO A 117 -14.48 -8.91 -13.04
C PRO A 117 -14.85 -8.09 -14.30
N LEU A 118 -13.88 -7.48 -14.95
CA LEU A 118 -14.08 -6.78 -16.22
C LEU A 118 -14.07 -7.76 -17.39
N ALA A 119 -15.10 -7.67 -18.25
CA ALA A 119 -15.17 -8.49 -19.45
C ALA A 119 -14.00 -8.22 -20.41
N ASN A 120 -13.49 -9.30 -21.03
CA ASN A 120 -12.49 -9.24 -22.11
C ASN A 120 -11.14 -8.61 -21.73
N ARG A 121 -10.75 -8.65 -20.45
CA ARG A 121 -9.41 -8.22 -20.01
C ARG A 121 -8.47 -9.42 -19.86
N LYS A 122 -7.23 -9.20 -20.25
CA LYS A 122 -6.15 -10.18 -20.19
C LYS A 122 -4.95 -9.62 -19.42
N PRO A 123 -4.04 -10.47 -18.95
CA PRO A 123 -2.79 -10.03 -18.33
C PRO A 123 -2.06 -8.99 -19.14
N GLY A 124 -1.63 -7.92 -18.50
CA GLY A 124 -0.98 -6.76 -19.14
C GLY A 124 -1.93 -5.62 -19.56
N ASP A 125 -3.24 -5.85 -19.65
CA ASP A 125 -4.22 -4.78 -19.92
C ASP A 125 -4.39 -3.86 -18.69
N ILE A 126 -4.20 -4.40 -17.50
CA ILE A 126 -4.22 -3.65 -16.24
C ILE A 126 -2.85 -3.80 -15.60
N ASP A 127 -2.01 -2.78 -15.75
CA ASP A 127 -0.67 -2.70 -15.15
C ASP A 127 -0.28 -1.23 -15.00
N PHE A 128 -0.56 -0.67 -13.81
CA PHE A 128 -0.29 0.73 -13.47
C PHE A 128 -0.05 0.89 -11.96
N TRP A 129 0.36 2.09 -11.56
CA TRP A 129 0.66 2.41 -10.17
C TRP A 129 -0.21 3.56 -9.70
N VAL A 130 -0.63 3.50 -8.43
CA VAL A 130 -1.23 4.62 -7.72
C VAL A 130 -0.19 5.19 -6.76
N VAL A 131 0.09 6.49 -6.88
CA VAL A 131 0.93 7.29 -6.00
C VAL A 131 0.01 8.20 -5.21
N ARG A 132 -0.20 7.85 -3.94
CA ARG A 132 -1.07 8.56 -3.01
C ARG A 132 -0.25 9.44 -2.08
N GLU A 133 -0.62 10.70 -1.91
CA GLU A 133 -0.14 11.52 -0.80
C GLU A 133 -0.60 10.89 0.52
N ASN A 134 0.27 10.83 1.54
CA ASN A 134 0.03 9.96 2.69
C ASN A 134 0.12 10.67 4.05
N THR A 135 0.48 11.94 4.12
CA THR A 135 0.75 12.66 5.37
C THR A 135 -0.10 13.89 5.61
N GLU A 136 -0.70 14.45 4.58
CA GLU A 136 -1.59 15.62 4.63
C GLU A 136 -2.88 15.38 3.82
N GLY A 137 -3.52 16.42 3.34
CA GLY A 137 -4.73 16.34 2.54
C GLY A 137 -5.99 16.26 3.40
N GLU A 138 -6.88 15.39 3.02
CA GLU A 138 -8.22 15.25 3.62
C GLU A 138 -8.17 14.53 4.99
N TYR A 139 -7.16 13.71 5.24
CA TYR A 139 -6.94 13.01 6.52
C TYR A 139 -6.21 13.91 7.52
N SER A 140 -6.69 15.11 7.73
CA SER A 140 -6.15 16.03 8.73
C SER A 140 -6.74 15.78 10.12
N SER A 141 -6.12 16.34 11.16
CA SER A 141 -6.69 16.40 12.51
C SER A 141 -7.34 17.75 12.83
N ILE A 142 -7.52 18.61 11.80
CA ILE A 142 -8.08 19.95 11.97
C ILE A 142 -9.60 19.90 11.71
N GLY A 143 -10.36 20.18 12.75
CA GLY A 143 -11.81 20.13 12.72
C GLY A 143 -12.39 20.04 14.12
N GLY A 144 -13.68 19.73 14.19
CA GLY A 144 -14.37 19.58 15.46
C GLY A 144 -15.87 19.43 15.30
N ARG A 145 -16.55 19.24 16.42
CA ARG A 145 -18.00 19.17 16.52
C ARG A 145 -18.52 20.19 17.52
N MET A 146 -19.64 20.82 17.19
CA MET A 146 -20.37 21.74 18.05
C MET A 146 -21.80 21.28 18.24
N PHE A 147 -22.43 21.67 19.34
CA PHE A 147 -23.83 21.38 19.70
C PHE A 147 -24.19 19.88 19.67
N GLN A 148 -23.25 19.03 20.08
CA GLN A 148 -23.40 17.58 20.04
C GLN A 148 -24.66 17.10 20.77
N GLY A 149 -25.43 16.21 20.11
CA GLY A 149 -26.65 15.62 20.66
C GLY A 149 -27.87 16.53 20.55
N THR A 150 -27.83 17.64 19.82
CA THR A 150 -28.97 18.53 19.51
C THR A 150 -29.24 18.55 18.00
N ASP A 151 -30.41 19.08 17.61
CA ASP A 151 -30.77 19.25 16.19
C ASP A 151 -29.84 20.24 15.45
N ASP A 152 -29.13 21.09 16.18
CA ASP A 152 -28.16 22.06 15.64
C ASP A 152 -26.72 21.50 15.59
N GLU A 153 -26.54 20.19 15.82
CA GLU A 153 -25.21 19.57 15.80
C GLU A 153 -24.52 19.78 14.46
N MET A 154 -23.27 20.27 14.51
CA MET A 154 -22.45 20.46 13.34
C MET A 154 -21.07 19.84 13.50
N ALA A 155 -20.51 19.37 12.39
CA ALA A 155 -19.14 18.85 12.30
C ALA A 155 -18.37 19.57 11.20
N ILE A 156 -17.09 19.88 11.48
CA ILE A 156 -16.16 20.48 10.53
C ILE A 156 -14.95 19.59 10.43
N GLN A 157 -14.55 19.26 9.20
CA GLN A 157 -13.29 18.60 8.86
C GLN A 157 -12.59 19.44 7.79
N GLN A 158 -11.34 19.82 8.02
CA GLN A 158 -10.57 20.62 7.06
C GLN A 158 -9.57 19.75 6.29
N SER A 159 -9.45 19.99 4.99
CA SER A 159 -8.40 19.43 4.14
C SER A 159 -7.21 20.39 4.09
N ILE A 160 -6.00 19.88 4.28
CA ILE A 160 -4.78 20.68 4.34
C ILE A 160 -3.85 20.29 3.21
N PHE A 161 -3.56 21.23 2.31
CA PHE A 161 -2.65 21.08 1.20
C PHE A 161 -1.54 22.11 1.30
N THR A 162 -0.33 21.66 1.55
CA THR A 162 0.83 22.55 1.58
C THR A 162 1.57 22.50 0.24
N ARG A 163 2.22 23.59 -0.12
CA ARG A 163 3.07 23.61 -1.33
C ARG A 163 4.16 22.52 -1.27
N LYS A 164 4.77 22.36 -0.10
CA LYS A 164 5.79 21.32 0.11
C LYS A 164 5.22 19.93 -0.11
N GLY A 165 4.07 19.62 0.50
CA GLY A 165 3.44 18.30 0.40
C GLY A 165 3.01 17.97 -1.03
N VAL A 166 2.31 18.90 -1.70
CA VAL A 166 1.86 18.69 -3.09
C VAL A 166 3.05 18.59 -4.04
N ASP A 167 4.04 19.50 -3.95
CA ASP A 167 5.19 19.48 -4.84
C ASP A 167 6.02 18.19 -4.73
N ARG A 168 6.22 17.66 -3.50
CA ARG A 168 7.04 16.46 -3.30
C ARG A 168 6.37 15.18 -3.81
N ILE A 169 5.05 15.03 -3.61
CA ILE A 169 4.34 13.86 -4.12
C ILE A 169 4.23 13.87 -5.64
N LEU A 170 3.98 15.04 -6.23
CA LEU A 170 3.99 15.19 -7.69
C LEU A 170 5.37 14.91 -8.27
N LYS A 171 6.44 15.45 -7.65
CA LYS A 171 7.81 15.17 -8.06
C LYS A 171 8.09 13.68 -8.02
N PHE A 172 7.73 12.99 -6.94
CA PHE A 172 7.89 11.53 -6.84
C PHE A 172 7.18 10.79 -7.97
N ALA A 173 5.92 11.17 -8.27
CA ALA A 173 5.14 10.53 -9.33
C ALA A 173 5.80 10.70 -10.72
N PHE A 174 6.33 11.89 -11.04
CA PHE A 174 7.03 12.13 -12.29
C PHE A 174 8.40 11.43 -12.35
N ASP A 175 9.18 11.47 -11.27
CA ASP A 175 10.45 10.71 -11.17
C ASP A 175 10.18 9.21 -11.36
N PHE A 176 9.17 8.67 -10.71
CA PHE A 176 8.80 7.27 -10.84
C PHE A 176 8.36 6.92 -12.26
N ALA A 177 7.50 7.75 -12.89
CA ALA A 177 7.07 7.58 -14.26
C ALA A 177 8.23 7.64 -15.27
N SER A 178 9.32 8.36 -14.96
CA SER A 178 10.52 8.39 -15.81
C SER A 178 11.19 7.01 -15.93
N THR A 179 10.97 6.13 -14.95
CA THR A 179 11.51 4.77 -14.91
C THR A 179 10.58 3.74 -15.55
N THR A 180 9.33 4.08 -15.83
CA THR A 180 8.34 3.18 -16.45
C THR A 180 8.45 3.18 -17.97
N LYS A 181 7.82 2.18 -18.62
CA LYS A 181 7.83 2.05 -20.07
C LYS A 181 6.92 3.06 -20.78
N LYS A 182 5.74 3.35 -20.18
CA LYS A 182 4.73 4.24 -20.78
C LYS A 182 5.07 5.72 -20.59
N LYS A 183 5.85 6.05 -19.54
CA LYS A 183 6.24 7.43 -19.20
C LYS A 183 5.04 8.38 -19.15
N HIS A 184 4.04 8.01 -18.37
CA HIS A 184 2.77 8.72 -18.32
C HIS A 184 2.32 8.95 -16.89
N VAL A 185 1.96 10.19 -16.55
CA VAL A 185 1.39 10.57 -15.25
C VAL A 185 -0.02 11.09 -15.46
N THR A 186 -0.98 10.50 -14.76
CA THR A 186 -2.36 10.98 -14.68
C THR A 186 -2.63 11.54 -13.29
N SER A 187 -3.07 12.79 -13.20
CA SER A 187 -3.44 13.44 -11.93
C SER A 187 -4.93 13.35 -11.65
N ALA A 188 -5.29 12.96 -10.43
CA ALA A 188 -6.65 13.00 -9.93
C ALA A 188 -6.95 14.36 -9.31
N THR A 189 -8.05 14.99 -9.71
CA THR A 189 -8.50 16.30 -9.19
C THR A 189 -10.01 16.36 -8.98
N LYS A 190 -10.50 17.43 -8.37
CA LYS A 190 -11.93 17.80 -8.31
C LYS A 190 -12.10 19.32 -8.26
N SER A 191 -11.30 20.04 -9.01
CA SER A 191 -11.24 21.52 -9.00
C SER A 191 -12.53 22.19 -9.49
N ASN A 192 -13.39 21.47 -10.21
CA ASN A 192 -14.72 21.96 -10.56
C ASN A 192 -15.71 22.02 -9.39
N GLY A 193 -15.40 21.40 -8.26
CA GLY A 193 -16.29 21.37 -7.08
C GLY A 193 -15.61 21.80 -5.78
N ILE A 194 -14.29 21.52 -5.64
CA ILE A 194 -13.48 21.88 -4.46
C ILE A 194 -12.62 23.08 -4.86
N ILE A 195 -13.16 24.27 -4.67
CA ILE A 195 -12.71 25.51 -5.33
C ILE A 195 -11.43 26.16 -4.77
N HIS A 196 -10.82 25.63 -3.72
CA HIS A 196 -9.59 26.16 -3.14
C HIS A 196 -8.43 25.18 -3.21
N THR A 197 -8.57 24.01 -2.60
CA THR A 197 -7.47 23.05 -2.50
C THR A 197 -7.18 22.35 -3.82
N MET A 198 -8.19 22.04 -4.61
CA MET A 198 -7.98 21.33 -5.88
C MET A 198 -7.48 22.21 -7.02
N PRO A 199 -7.90 23.48 -7.22
CA PRO A 199 -7.20 24.38 -8.12
C PRO A 199 -5.73 24.59 -7.74
N PHE A 200 -5.41 24.67 -6.43
CA PHE A 200 -4.03 24.74 -5.98
C PHE A 200 -3.25 23.46 -6.36
N TRP A 201 -3.85 22.26 -6.21
CA TRP A 201 -3.27 21.01 -6.69
C TRP A 201 -3.01 21.04 -8.20
N ASP A 202 -3.98 21.50 -9.00
CA ASP A 202 -3.87 21.61 -10.45
C ASP A 202 -2.75 22.56 -10.88
N GLU A 203 -2.64 23.73 -10.25
CA GLU A 203 -1.54 24.67 -10.48
C GLU A 203 -0.17 24.04 -10.22
N ARG A 204 -0.04 23.29 -9.13
CA ARG A 204 1.21 22.60 -8.78
C ARG A 204 1.52 21.49 -9.79
N PHE A 205 0.51 20.75 -10.25
CA PHE A 205 0.65 19.74 -11.28
C PHE A 205 1.12 20.37 -12.62
N ASP A 206 0.50 21.47 -13.03
CA ASP A 206 0.89 22.21 -14.21
C ASP A 206 2.33 22.77 -14.14
N GLU A 207 2.78 23.22 -12.99
CA GLU A 207 4.17 23.63 -12.79
C GLU A 207 5.15 22.42 -12.81
N MET A 208 4.71 21.28 -12.30
CA MET A 208 5.56 20.08 -12.29
C MET A 208 5.74 19.51 -13.69
N ARG A 209 4.67 19.33 -14.48
CA ARG A 209 4.75 18.76 -15.84
C ARG A 209 5.68 19.54 -16.78
N LYS A 210 5.85 20.86 -16.59
CA LYS A 210 6.79 21.69 -17.37
C LYS A 210 8.24 21.27 -17.18
N LYS A 211 8.57 20.67 -16.02
CA LYS A 211 9.92 20.19 -15.68
C LYS A 211 10.23 18.81 -16.26
N TYR A 212 9.21 18.10 -16.74
CA TYR A 212 9.32 16.73 -17.30
C TYR A 212 8.74 16.65 -18.71
N PRO A 213 9.34 17.33 -19.70
CA PRO A 213 8.79 17.41 -21.05
C PRO A 213 8.67 16.06 -21.78
N ASP A 214 9.44 15.07 -21.35
CA ASP A 214 9.43 13.72 -21.92
C ASP A 214 8.39 12.79 -21.28
N ILE A 215 7.66 13.27 -20.26
CA ILE A 215 6.60 12.52 -19.59
C ILE A 215 5.25 13.03 -20.10
N ARG A 216 4.43 12.14 -20.66
CA ARG A 216 3.03 12.46 -20.95
C ARG A 216 2.30 12.75 -19.65
N ALA A 217 1.54 13.83 -19.60
CA ALA A 217 0.80 14.22 -18.40
C ALA A 217 -0.63 14.60 -18.77
N ASP A 218 -1.60 13.99 -18.10
CA ASP A 218 -3.01 14.34 -18.19
C ASP A 218 -3.67 14.40 -16.81
N GLN A 219 -4.88 14.90 -16.75
CA GLN A 219 -5.60 15.13 -15.51
C GLN A 219 -7.09 14.88 -15.72
N TYR A 220 -7.71 14.23 -14.76
CA TYR A 220 -9.15 13.95 -14.74
C TYR A 220 -9.77 14.29 -13.39
N HIS A 221 -11.01 14.76 -13.41
CA HIS A 221 -11.81 14.81 -12.19
C HIS A 221 -12.05 13.38 -11.67
N ILE A 222 -12.02 13.22 -10.34
CA ILE A 222 -12.03 11.91 -9.68
C ILE A 222 -13.22 11.02 -10.10
N ASP A 223 -14.39 11.60 -10.32
CA ASP A 223 -15.60 10.89 -10.74
C ASP A 223 -15.43 10.26 -12.14
N ILE A 224 -14.94 11.01 -13.12
CA ILE A 224 -14.69 10.45 -14.45
C ILE A 224 -13.43 9.55 -14.46
N LEU A 225 -12.46 9.81 -13.60
CA LEU A 225 -11.27 8.98 -13.47
C LEU A 225 -11.63 7.57 -12.96
N THR A 226 -12.52 7.46 -11.99
CA THR A 226 -13.03 6.14 -11.53
C THR A 226 -13.75 5.40 -12.63
N ALA A 227 -14.54 6.10 -13.46
CA ALA A 227 -15.17 5.49 -14.64
C ALA A 227 -14.15 5.01 -15.68
N HIS A 228 -13.05 5.78 -15.90
CA HIS A 228 -11.97 5.36 -16.78
C HIS A 228 -11.17 4.18 -16.25
N PHE A 229 -10.99 4.04 -14.94
CA PHE A 229 -10.38 2.84 -14.32
C PHE A 229 -11.13 1.56 -14.71
N VAL A 230 -12.47 1.63 -14.76
CA VAL A 230 -13.32 0.50 -15.19
C VAL A 230 -13.29 0.31 -16.71
N ARG A 231 -13.43 1.38 -17.47
CA ARG A 231 -13.62 1.31 -18.94
C ARG A 231 -12.32 1.16 -19.72
N ASN A 232 -11.26 1.84 -19.29
CA ASN A 232 -10.01 2.00 -20.01
C ASN A 232 -8.78 1.86 -19.07
N PRO A 233 -8.66 0.79 -18.27
CA PRO A 233 -7.56 0.64 -17.31
C PRO A 233 -6.17 0.58 -17.98
N ASP A 234 -6.12 0.21 -19.25
CA ASP A 234 -4.93 0.17 -20.11
C ASP A 234 -4.34 1.55 -20.43
N TRP A 235 -5.08 2.64 -20.20
CA TRP A 235 -4.58 4.00 -20.43
C TRP A 235 -3.53 4.43 -19.40
N PHE A 236 -3.58 3.89 -18.20
CA PHE A 236 -2.80 4.38 -17.05
C PHE A 236 -1.41 3.75 -16.97
N ASP A 237 -0.51 4.49 -16.34
CA ASP A 237 0.85 4.07 -15.99
C ASP A 237 1.14 4.46 -14.53
N VAL A 238 1.20 5.76 -14.22
CA VAL A 238 1.32 6.29 -12.88
C VAL A 238 0.17 7.27 -12.63
N VAL A 239 -0.67 6.96 -11.66
CA VAL A 239 -1.79 7.82 -11.26
C VAL A 239 -1.46 8.46 -9.93
N VAL A 240 -1.45 9.79 -9.86
CA VAL A 240 -1.17 10.52 -8.63
C VAL A 240 -2.43 11.20 -8.10
N GLY A 241 -2.64 11.10 -6.80
CA GLY A 241 -3.78 11.73 -6.13
C GLY A 241 -3.48 12.19 -4.71
N SER A 242 -4.37 13.06 -4.21
CA SER A 242 -4.41 13.43 -2.79
C SER A 242 -4.63 12.21 -1.90
N ASN A 243 -4.56 12.40 -0.61
CA ASN A 243 -4.72 11.31 0.35
C ASN A 243 -6.03 10.55 0.13
N LEU A 244 -7.17 11.24 0.08
CA LEU A 244 -8.47 10.61 -0.13
C LEU A 244 -8.65 10.05 -1.54
N PHE A 245 -8.26 10.79 -2.58
CA PHE A 245 -8.43 10.31 -3.95
C PHE A 245 -7.51 9.14 -4.25
N GLY A 246 -6.29 9.16 -3.73
CA GLY A 246 -5.37 8.05 -3.84
C GLY A 246 -5.86 6.80 -3.11
N ASP A 247 -6.53 6.96 -1.96
CA ASP A 247 -7.14 5.84 -1.22
C ASP A 247 -8.24 5.16 -2.03
N ILE A 248 -9.21 5.94 -2.50
CA ILE A 248 -10.33 5.44 -3.32
C ILE A 248 -9.82 4.71 -4.57
N LEU A 249 -8.88 5.31 -5.30
CA LEU A 249 -8.35 4.75 -6.55
C LEU A 249 -7.53 3.48 -6.31
N SER A 250 -6.81 3.41 -5.21
CA SER A 250 -5.96 2.26 -4.89
C SER A 250 -6.72 1.07 -4.33
N ASP A 251 -7.96 1.24 -3.88
CA ASP A 251 -8.88 0.14 -3.55
C ASP A 251 -9.69 -0.29 -4.77
N LEU A 252 -10.07 0.67 -5.64
CA LEU A 252 -10.72 0.34 -6.90
C LEU A 252 -9.82 -0.51 -7.81
N GLY A 253 -8.52 -0.20 -7.86
CA GLY A 253 -7.55 -0.94 -8.69
C GLY A 253 -7.57 -2.46 -8.46
N PRO A 254 -7.31 -2.95 -7.24
CA PRO A 254 -7.38 -4.38 -6.90
C PRO A 254 -8.74 -5.01 -7.17
N ALA A 255 -9.83 -4.26 -6.97
CA ALA A 255 -11.17 -4.74 -7.32
C ALA A 255 -11.29 -5.06 -8.81
N LEU A 256 -10.61 -4.32 -9.70
CA LEU A 256 -10.57 -4.59 -11.14
C LEU A 256 -9.70 -5.79 -11.51
N THR A 257 -8.76 -6.17 -10.66
CA THR A 257 -7.81 -7.27 -10.90
C THR A 257 -8.17 -8.58 -10.19
N GLY A 258 -9.35 -8.65 -9.58
CA GLY A 258 -9.96 -9.88 -9.08
C GLY A 258 -9.95 -10.08 -7.57
N SER A 259 -8.97 -9.56 -6.82
CA SER A 259 -8.95 -9.66 -5.35
C SER A 259 -8.09 -8.57 -4.69
N ILE A 260 -8.62 -7.97 -3.63
CA ILE A 260 -7.85 -7.09 -2.75
C ILE A 260 -6.75 -7.87 -1.98
N GLY A 261 -6.92 -9.18 -1.83
CA GLY A 261 -5.94 -10.06 -1.17
C GLY A 261 -4.59 -10.16 -1.88
N VAL A 262 -4.50 -9.71 -3.14
CA VAL A 262 -3.23 -9.66 -3.89
C VAL A 262 -2.55 -8.29 -3.83
N ALA A 263 -3.19 -7.26 -3.28
CA ALA A 263 -2.75 -5.88 -3.38
C ALA A 263 -1.73 -5.51 -2.29
N PRO A 264 -0.51 -5.08 -2.67
CA PRO A 264 0.49 -4.60 -1.74
C PRO A 264 0.42 -3.08 -1.58
N SER A 265 1.08 -2.58 -0.54
CA SER A 265 1.25 -1.16 -0.30
C SER A 265 2.64 -0.87 0.31
N GLY A 266 3.27 0.22 -0.13
CA GLY A 266 4.45 0.78 0.51
C GLY A 266 4.18 2.20 0.97
N ASN A 267 4.34 2.46 2.27
CA ASN A 267 4.37 3.79 2.85
C ASN A 267 5.83 4.21 2.94
N ILE A 268 6.25 5.14 2.12
CA ILE A 268 7.66 5.36 1.83
C ILE A 268 8.12 6.75 2.27
N ASN A 269 9.23 6.80 3.00
CA ASN A 269 10.08 7.97 3.11
C ASN A 269 11.17 7.88 2.03
N PRO A 270 11.03 8.55 0.88
CA PRO A 270 11.97 8.39 -0.25
C PRO A 270 13.39 8.81 0.08
N GLU A 271 13.57 9.76 0.99
CA GLU A 271 14.87 10.25 1.46
C GLU A 271 15.56 9.27 2.43
N ARG A 272 14.87 8.22 2.88
CA ARG A 272 15.37 7.20 3.82
C ARG A 272 15.94 7.77 5.12
N LYS A 273 15.37 8.87 5.59
CA LYS A 273 15.72 9.48 6.88
C LYS A 273 15.11 8.72 8.05
N TYR A 274 14.00 8.06 7.78
CA TYR A 274 13.22 7.25 8.71
C TYR A 274 12.86 5.92 8.05
N PRO A 275 12.49 4.90 8.83
CA PRO A 275 11.95 3.66 8.30
C PRO A 275 10.79 3.91 7.35
N SER A 276 10.64 3.07 6.35
CA SER A 276 9.44 2.98 5.50
C SER A 276 8.64 1.75 5.89
N MET A 277 7.32 1.82 5.81
CA MET A 277 6.42 0.75 6.21
C MET A 277 5.77 0.07 5.00
N PHE A 278 5.79 -1.25 4.99
CA PHE A 278 5.21 -2.08 3.93
C PHE A 278 4.13 -2.98 4.51
N GLU A 279 2.94 -2.92 3.93
CA GLU A 279 1.73 -3.60 4.41
C GLU A 279 0.82 -3.98 3.23
N PRO A 280 -0.02 -5.02 3.32
CA PRO A 280 -1.04 -5.27 2.31
C PRO A 280 -2.15 -4.21 2.37
N VAL A 281 -2.90 -4.05 1.28
CA VAL A 281 -4.05 -3.12 1.23
C VAL A 281 -5.22 -3.63 2.05
N HIS A 282 -5.39 -4.97 2.14
CA HIS A 282 -6.48 -5.56 2.91
C HIS A 282 -6.36 -5.28 4.42
N GLY A 283 -7.48 -5.18 5.12
CA GLY A 283 -7.54 -5.06 6.59
C GLY A 283 -7.40 -6.41 7.31
N SER A 284 -7.82 -6.43 8.57
CA SER A 284 -7.71 -7.59 9.47
C SER A 284 -8.68 -8.74 9.17
N ALA A 285 -9.70 -8.51 8.36
CA ALA A 285 -10.72 -9.50 7.94
C ALA A 285 -11.18 -10.43 9.09
N PRO A 286 -11.86 -9.90 10.11
CA PRO A 286 -12.20 -10.65 11.32
C PRO A 286 -13.08 -11.88 11.05
N ASP A 287 -13.86 -11.85 9.97
CA ASP A 287 -14.76 -12.93 9.54
C ASP A 287 -14.04 -14.20 9.10
N ILE A 288 -12.80 -14.07 8.61
CA ILE A 288 -11.97 -15.21 8.17
C ILE A 288 -10.72 -15.43 9.05
N ALA A 289 -10.47 -14.57 10.02
CA ALA A 289 -9.32 -14.67 10.91
C ALA A 289 -9.31 -16.01 11.67
N GLY A 290 -8.15 -16.63 11.79
CA GLY A 290 -7.96 -17.93 12.45
C GLY A 290 -8.36 -19.16 11.62
N LYS A 291 -8.88 -18.96 10.38
CA LYS A 291 -9.31 -20.06 9.52
C LYS A 291 -8.23 -20.56 8.57
N GLY A 292 -7.10 -19.88 8.45
CA GLY A 292 -5.99 -20.25 7.57
C GLY A 292 -6.31 -20.17 6.08
N ILE A 293 -7.31 -19.35 5.69
CA ILE A 293 -7.79 -19.23 4.30
C ILE A 293 -7.49 -17.88 3.67
N ALA A 294 -6.86 -16.97 4.42
CA ALA A 294 -6.47 -15.65 3.92
C ALA A 294 -5.43 -15.76 2.80
N ASN A 295 -5.57 -14.91 1.79
CA ASN A 295 -4.60 -14.83 0.69
C ASN A 295 -3.32 -14.12 1.16
N PRO A 296 -2.13 -14.76 1.14
CA PRO A 296 -0.90 -14.16 1.62
C PRO A 296 -0.19 -13.29 0.56
N ILE A 297 -0.68 -13.25 -0.68
CA ILE A 297 0.03 -12.63 -1.81
C ILE A 297 0.22 -11.14 -1.59
N GLY A 298 -0.79 -10.41 -1.08
CA GLY A 298 -0.66 -8.99 -0.79
C GLY A 298 0.47 -8.69 0.20
N GLN A 299 0.59 -9.50 1.25
CA GLN A 299 1.69 -9.40 2.22
C GLN A 299 3.04 -9.75 1.58
N ILE A 300 3.11 -10.84 0.82
CA ILE A 300 4.34 -11.28 0.13
C ILE A 300 4.81 -10.22 -0.86
N TRP A 301 3.90 -9.63 -1.62
CA TRP A 301 4.25 -8.59 -2.58
C TRP A 301 4.64 -7.28 -1.90
N SER A 302 4.04 -6.93 -0.75
CA SER A 302 4.51 -5.83 0.10
C SER A 302 5.95 -6.07 0.56
N GLY A 303 6.30 -7.31 0.87
CA GLY A 303 7.68 -7.73 1.14
C GLY A 303 8.62 -7.54 -0.06
N ALA A 304 8.16 -7.83 -1.29
CA ALA A 304 8.93 -7.55 -2.50
C ALA A 304 9.20 -6.04 -2.67
N MET A 305 8.20 -5.20 -2.40
CA MET A 305 8.38 -3.73 -2.40
C MET A 305 9.40 -3.29 -1.34
N MET A 306 9.37 -3.90 -0.15
CA MET A 306 10.33 -3.63 0.93
C MET A 306 11.76 -3.96 0.52
N VAL A 307 12.03 -5.14 -0.02
CA VAL A 307 13.39 -5.51 -0.44
C VAL A 307 13.89 -4.71 -1.63
N ARG A 308 12.99 -4.28 -2.53
CA ARG A 308 13.31 -3.31 -3.58
C ARG A 308 13.74 -1.98 -2.99
N HIS A 309 13.01 -1.49 -1.99
CA HIS A 309 13.35 -0.26 -1.27
C HIS A 309 14.68 -0.38 -0.53
N LEU A 310 15.01 -1.54 0.04
CA LEU A 310 16.29 -1.81 0.69
C LEU A 310 17.49 -1.92 -0.30
N GLY A 311 17.24 -1.90 -1.62
CA GLY A 311 18.28 -1.90 -2.64
C GLY A 311 18.52 -3.25 -3.33
N TYR A 312 17.54 -4.18 -3.25
CA TYR A 312 17.61 -5.51 -3.90
C TYR A 312 16.52 -5.65 -4.97
N PRO A 313 16.57 -4.92 -6.08
CA PRO A 313 15.55 -4.97 -7.12
C PRO A 313 15.42 -6.36 -7.75
N GLU A 314 16.52 -7.09 -7.92
CA GLU A 314 16.52 -8.45 -8.49
C GLU A 314 15.81 -9.46 -7.58
N ALA A 315 15.96 -9.34 -6.25
CA ALA A 315 15.24 -10.14 -5.28
C ALA A 315 13.73 -9.83 -5.31
N ALA A 316 13.36 -8.57 -5.39
CA ALA A 316 11.98 -8.14 -5.54
C ALA A 316 11.33 -8.70 -6.82
N GLU A 317 12.03 -8.60 -7.95
CA GLU A 317 11.57 -9.16 -9.23
C GLU A 317 11.42 -10.68 -9.19
N ALA A 318 12.31 -11.39 -8.49
CA ALA A 318 12.18 -12.84 -8.30
C ALA A 318 10.94 -13.18 -7.48
N ILE A 319 10.63 -12.43 -6.42
CA ILE A 319 9.38 -12.61 -5.65
C ILE A 319 8.16 -12.32 -6.54
N GLU A 320 8.17 -11.24 -7.32
CA GLU A 320 7.06 -10.91 -8.22
C GLU A 320 6.85 -11.98 -9.30
N ARG A 321 7.94 -12.52 -9.87
CA ARG A 321 7.85 -13.67 -10.82
C ARG A 321 7.32 -14.93 -10.14
N ALA A 322 7.73 -15.20 -8.90
CA ALA A 322 7.24 -16.34 -8.13
C ALA A 322 5.73 -16.23 -7.83
N ILE A 323 5.25 -15.03 -7.48
CA ILE A 323 3.82 -14.75 -7.35
C ILE A 323 3.10 -15.03 -8.67
N ALA A 324 3.57 -14.47 -9.79
CA ALA A 324 2.97 -14.68 -11.09
C ALA A 324 2.94 -16.18 -11.47
N ALA A 325 4.05 -16.91 -11.24
CA ALA A 325 4.13 -18.33 -11.52
C ALA A 325 3.20 -19.18 -10.64
N SER A 326 2.93 -18.77 -9.40
CA SER A 326 2.00 -19.47 -8.50
C SER A 326 0.53 -19.31 -8.90
N LEU A 327 0.20 -18.27 -9.66
CA LEU A 327 -1.17 -17.91 -10.05
C LEU A 327 -1.64 -18.56 -11.35
N VAL A 328 -0.73 -19.16 -12.13
CA VAL A 328 -1.10 -19.87 -13.37
C VAL A 328 -2.00 -21.08 -13.06
N GLU A 329 -2.64 -21.60 -14.09
CA GLU A 329 -3.53 -22.75 -13.97
C GLU A 329 -2.83 -23.96 -13.32
N GLY A 330 -3.48 -24.53 -12.30
CA GLY A 330 -2.92 -25.65 -11.51
C GLY A 330 -2.06 -25.23 -10.32
N GLY A 331 -1.74 -23.94 -10.16
CA GLY A 331 -1.05 -23.41 -8.98
C GLY A 331 -1.96 -23.34 -7.74
N PRO A 332 -1.38 -23.32 -6.54
CA PRO A 332 -2.14 -23.15 -5.31
C PRO A 332 -2.71 -21.74 -5.24
N ARG A 333 -4.03 -21.61 -5.23
CA ARG A 333 -4.77 -20.35 -5.09
C ARG A 333 -5.72 -20.43 -3.93
N THR A 334 -5.88 -19.35 -3.21
CA THR A 334 -6.88 -19.24 -2.15
C THR A 334 -8.30 -19.08 -2.72
N LYS A 335 -9.30 -19.18 -1.86
CA LYS A 335 -10.71 -19.19 -2.26
C LYS A 335 -11.16 -17.92 -2.98
N ASP A 336 -10.63 -16.75 -2.59
CA ASP A 336 -10.91 -15.46 -3.23
C ASP A 336 -10.45 -15.39 -4.70
N LEU A 337 -9.49 -16.24 -5.09
CA LEU A 337 -9.02 -16.43 -6.46
C LEU A 337 -9.58 -17.73 -7.11
N GLY A 338 -10.64 -18.28 -6.56
CA GLY A 338 -11.30 -19.49 -7.09
C GLY A 338 -10.55 -20.81 -6.86
N GLY A 339 -9.56 -20.82 -5.96
CA GLY A 339 -8.79 -22.00 -5.60
C GLY A 339 -9.26 -22.69 -4.32
N ASN A 340 -8.53 -23.72 -3.91
CA ASN A 340 -8.77 -24.50 -2.69
C ASN A 340 -7.53 -24.51 -1.75
N GLY A 341 -6.50 -23.73 -2.07
CA GLY A 341 -5.30 -23.60 -1.24
C GLY A 341 -5.58 -22.81 0.04
N ASP A 342 -4.86 -23.15 1.09
CA ASP A 342 -4.80 -22.36 2.32
C ASP A 342 -3.64 -21.36 2.32
N THR A 343 -3.62 -20.47 3.31
CA THR A 343 -2.61 -19.43 3.46
C THR A 343 -1.18 -20.00 3.44
N LYS A 344 -0.95 -21.10 4.17
CA LYS A 344 0.38 -21.72 4.31
C LYS A 344 0.83 -22.40 3.04
N THR A 345 -0.07 -23.11 2.37
CA THR A 345 0.22 -23.83 1.12
C THR A 345 0.62 -22.85 0.02
N VAL A 346 -0.10 -21.72 -0.10
CA VAL A 346 0.22 -20.67 -1.08
C VAL A 346 1.57 -20.03 -0.75
N GLY A 347 1.80 -19.63 0.50
CA GLY A 347 3.06 -19.01 0.92
C GLY A 347 4.27 -19.94 0.73
N ALA A 348 4.13 -21.22 1.09
CA ALA A 348 5.19 -22.21 0.91
C ALA A 348 5.52 -22.43 -0.58
N ALA A 349 4.50 -22.53 -1.45
CA ALA A 349 4.73 -22.68 -2.89
C ALA A 349 5.46 -21.48 -3.51
N ILE A 350 5.09 -20.25 -3.13
CA ILE A 350 5.78 -19.05 -3.61
C ILE A 350 7.23 -19.04 -3.10
N ALA A 351 7.50 -19.43 -1.84
CA ALA A 351 8.85 -19.50 -1.29
C ALA A 351 9.73 -20.51 -2.03
N GLU A 352 9.17 -21.65 -2.48
CA GLU A 352 9.90 -22.60 -3.32
C GLU A 352 10.18 -22.05 -4.73
N LEU A 353 9.19 -21.40 -5.35
CA LEU A 353 9.35 -20.77 -6.66
C LEU A 353 10.42 -19.69 -6.65
N VAL A 354 10.51 -18.86 -5.60
CA VAL A 354 11.57 -17.82 -5.48
C VAL A 354 12.97 -18.41 -5.63
N LYS A 355 13.20 -19.67 -5.30
CA LYS A 355 14.54 -20.29 -5.41
C LYS A 355 14.96 -20.53 -6.85
N THR A 356 14.03 -20.60 -7.79
CA THR A 356 14.27 -21.09 -9.17
C THR A 356 13.92 -20.12 -10.29
N VAL A 357 12.94 -19.20 -10.08
CA VAL A 357 12.45 -18.23 -11.11
C VAL A 357 13.37 -17.07 -11.38
#